data_46001a857a117f088a6ad11e6df46dee
#
_entry.id   46001a857a117f088a6ad11e6df46dee
#
_cell.length_a   1.000
_cell.length_b   1.000
_cell.length_c   1.000
_cell.angle_alpha   90.00
_cell.angle_beta   90.00
_cell.angle_gamma   90.00
#
_symmetry.space_group_name_H-M   'P 1'
#
loop_
_entity.id
_entity.type
_entity.pdbx_description
1 polymer ?
#
loop_
_entity_poly.entity_id
_entity_poly.type
_entity_poly.pdbx_seq_one_letter_code
_entity_poly.pdbx_strand_id
1 'polypeptide(L)'
;MKHILIVLMLCSVNSQAVDAYDYESGTYVSIENQQITEGKPVEYYDYEAGSYTTSDVVEVSSFGFRTDVVVYDSTTDEYRTFEIK
;
A
#
# COMPACT_ATOMS: atom_id res chain seq x y z
N MET A 1 3.04 -21.43 31.94
CA MET A 1 3.75 -20.88 31.63
C MET A 1 4.17 -20.90 30.32
N LYS A 2 4.40 -21.39 29.59
CA LYS A 2 4.75 -21.43 28.41
C LYS A 2 3.85 -21.04 27.41
N HIS A 3 2.76 -21.00 27.54
CA HIS A 3 1.79 -20.71 26.57
C HIS A 3 1.89 -19.38 26.02
N ILE A 4 2.49 -18.56 26.60
CA ILE A 4 2.51 -17.25 26.18
C ILE A 4 3.10 -17.00 24.89
N LEU A 5 4.09 -17.71 24.54
CA LEU A 5 4.72 -17.40 23.34
C LEU A 5 3.89 -17.53 22.17
N ILE A 6 2.96 -18.30 22.18
CA ILE A 6 2.13 -18.45 21.08
C ILE A 6 1.61 -17.22 20.51
N VAL A 7 1.30 -16.33 21.31
CA VAL A 7 0.73 -15.11 20.89
C VAL A 7 1.59 -14.35 19.94
N LEU A 8 2.84 -14.45 20.08
CA LEU A 8 3.69 -13.69 19.27
C LEU A 8 3.61 -13.98 17.83
N MET A 9 3.42 -15.19 17.49
CA MET A 9 3.40 -15.49 16.16
C MET A 9 2.34 -14.85 15.41
N LEU A 10 1.28 -14.64 16.01
CA LEU A 10 0.17 -14.04 15.34
C LEU A 10 0.50 -12.69 14.82
N CYS A 11 1.22 -11.94 15.53
CA CYS A 11 1.50 -10.60 15.10
C CYS A 11 2.36 -10.56 13.89
N SER A 12 3.30 -11.44 13.78
CA SER A 12 4.21 -11.34 12.68
C SER A 12 3.56 -11.68 11.36
N VAL A 13 2.51 -12.40 11.39
CA VAL A 13 1.87 -12.79 10.17
C VAL A 13 1.24 -11.64 9.44
N ASN A 14 0.88 -10.63 10.11
CA ASN A 14 0.15 -9.55 9.51
C ASN A 14 0.98 -8.35 9.11
N SER A 15 2.27 -8.48 9.10
CA SER A 15 3.08 -7.32 8.83
C SER A 15 3.89 -7.46 7.58
N GLN A 16 3.23 -7.59 6.48
CA GLN A 16 3.95 -7.72 5.24
C GLN A 16 3.66 -6.55 4.34
N ALA A 17 4.71 -5.98 3.77
CA ALA A 17 4.57 -4.89 2.84
C ALA A 17 4.52 -5.45 1.43
N VAL A 18 3.84 -4.76 0.56
CA VAL A 18 3.72 -5.16 -0.83
C VAL A 18 4.31 -4.04 -1.67
N ASP A 19 5.19 -4.40 -2.59
CA ASP A 19 5.77 -3.40 -3.48
C ASP A 19 4.81 -3.15 -4.63
N ALA A 20 4.62 -1.89 -4.96
CA ALA A 20 3.77 -1.49 -6.07
C ALA A 20 4.54 -0.51 -6.93
N TYR A 21 4.30 -0.56 -8.23
CA TYR A 21 4.97 0.34 -9.16
C TYR A 21 4.13 1.58 -9.36
N ASP A 22 4.75 2.76 -9.17
CA ASP A 22 4.08 4.02 -9.30
C ASP A 22 4.36 4.57 -10.69
N TYR A 23 3.34 4.61 -11.55
CA TYR A 23 3.53 5.06 -12.90
C TYR A 23 3.88 6.54 -13.00
N GLU A 24 3.46 7.34 -12.03
CA GLU A 24 3.73 8.76 -12.09
C GLU A 24 5.19 9.08 -11.83
N SER A 25 5.78 8.44 -10.85
CA SER A 25 7.17 8.72 -10.52
C SER A 25 8.15 7.79 -11.23
N GLY A 26 7.64 6.66 -11.72
CA GLY A 26 8.52 5.68 -12.34
C GLY A 26 9.32 4.89 -11.33
N THR A 27 8.92 4.90 -10.07
CA THR A 27 9.61 4.16 -9.03
C THR A 27 8.61 3.32 -8.27
N TYR A 28 9.08 2.64 -7.24
CA TYR A 28 8.21 1.78 -6.45
C TYR A 28 7.78 2.46 -5.17
N VAL A 29 6.67 2.01 -4.63
CA VAL A 29 6.23 2.37 -3.29
C VAL A 29 6.00 1.06 -2.55
N SER A 30 6.06 1.09 -1.23
CA SER A 30 5.82 -0.08 -0.40
C SER A 30 4.56 0.16 0.41
N ILE A 31 3.53 -0.63 0.15
CA ILE A 31 2.26 -0.49 0.84
C ILE A 31 2.23 -1.51 1.97
N GLU A 32 1.97 -1.03 3.19
CA GLU A 32 1.91 -1.92 4.31
C GLU A 32 0.77 -2.91 4.13
N ASN A 33 0.85 -4.02 4.82
CA ASN A 33 -0.17 -5.04 4.70
C ASN A 33 -1.47 -4.55 5.28
N GLN A 34 -2.22 -3.81 4.51
CA GLN A 34 -3.48 -3.28 4.93
C GLN A 34 -4.46 -3.47 3.80
N GLN A 35 -5.71 -3.45 4.11
CA GLN A 35 -6.73 -3.65 3.12
C GLN A 35 -6.91 -2.38 2.31
N ILE A 36 -6.77 -2.49 1.01
CA ILE A 36 -6.93 -1.35 0.12
C ILE A 36 -8.38 -1.29 -0.31
N THR A 37 -9.06 -0.23 0.08
CA THR A 37 -10.49 -0.11 -0.16
C THR A 37 -10.82 1.25 -0.76
N GLU A 38 -11.62 1.26 -1.81
CA GLU A 38 -12.04 2.52 -2.42
C GLU A 38 -12.71 3.41 -1.40
N GLY A 39 -12.37 4.68 -1.43
CA GLY A 39 -12.93 5.66 -0.53
C GLY A 39 -12.21 5.75 0.81
N LYS A 40 -11.17 4.97 1.02
CA LYS A 40 -10.44 4.98 2.27
C LYS A 40 -9.00 5.38 2.04
N PRO A 41 -8.32 5.90 3.06
CA PRO A 41 -6.92 6.27 2.89
C PRO A 41 -6.02 5.04 2.92
N VAL A 42 -4.88 5.15 2.28
CA VAL A 42 -3.86 4.11 2.31
C VAL A 42 -2.52 4.78 2.57
N GLU A 43 -1.72 4.17 3.43
CA GLU A 43 -0.41 4.69 3.74
C GLU A 43 0.64 3.84 3.05
N TYR A 44 1.63 4.47 2.46
CA TYR A 44 2.69 3.76 1.77
C TYR A 44 4.00 4.51 1.91
N TYR A 45 5.10 3.76 1.75
CA TYR A 45 6.42 4.37 1.79
C TYR A 45 6.79 4.69 0.34
N ASP A 46 7.07 5.95 0.08
CA ASP A 46 7.40 6.40 -1.25
C ASP A 46 8.92 6.44 -1.36
N TYR A 47 9.49 5.51 -2.14
CA TYR A 47 10.93 5.42 -2.26
C TYR A 47 11.54 6.63 -2.94
N GLU A 48 10.77 7.30 -3.78
CA GLU A 48 11.29 8.50 -4.43
C GLU A 48 11.40 9.64 -3.43
N ALA A 49 10.39 9.81 -2.60
CA ALA A 49 10.40 10.86 -1.60
C ALA A 49 11.20 10.49 -0.36
N GLY A 50 11.39 9.20 -0.13
CA GLY A 50 12.10 8.74 1.03
C GLY A 50 11.30 8.87 2.31
N SER A 51 9.99 8.84 2.24
CA SER A 51 9.14 9.01 3.42
C SER A 51 7.80 8.35 3.21
N TYR A 52 7.05 8.24 4.29
CA TYR A 52 5.69 7.70 4.22
C TYR A 52 4.72 8.77 3.76
N THR A 53 3.72 8.36 3.03
CA THR A 53 2.70 9.26 2.50
C THR A 53 1.35 8.57 2.62
N THR A 54 0.31 9.36 2.82
CA THR A 54 -1.05 8.83 2.89
C THR A 54 -1.86 9.47 1.77
N SER A 55 -2.56 8.66 1.01
CA SER A 55 -3.41 9.15 -0.08
C SER A 55 -4.74 8.42 -0.02
N ASP A 56 -5.76 9.00 -0.63
CA ASP A 56 -7.08 8.38 -0.65
C ASP A 56 -7.22 7.48 -1.85
N VAL A 57 -7.75 6.29 -1.63
CA VAL A 57 -7.94 5.32 -2.70
C VAL A 57 -9.19 5.72 -3.48
N VAL A 58 -9.04 5.98 -4.76
CA VAL A 58 -10.13 6.40 -5.62
C VAL A 58 -10.74 5.22 -6.36
N GLU A 59 -9.90 4.32 -6.83
CA GLU A 59 -10.39 3.22 -7.64
C GLU A 59 -9.45 2.02 -7.53
N VAL A 60 -10.01 0.83 -7.53
CA VAL A 60 -9.22 -0.40 -7.52
C VAL A 60 -9.73 -1.26 -8.67
N SER A 61 -8.85 -1.65 -9.59
CA SER A 61 -9.21 -2.47 -10.73
C SER A 61 -8.29 -3.67 -10.81
N SER A 62 -8.85 -4.82 -11.10
CA SER A 62 -8.05 -6.05 -11.21
C SER A 62 -8.10 -6.57 -12.64
N PHE A 63 -6.94 -6.89 -13.18
CA PHE A 63 -6.82 -7.42 -14.53
C PHE A 63 -5.94 -8.67 -14.46
N GLY A 64 -6.54 -9.82 -14.40
CA GLY A 64 -5.78 -11.06 -14.32
C GLY A 64 -4.94 -11.09 -13.04
N PHE A 65 -3.63 -11.10 -13.18
CA PHE A 65 -2.74 -11.15 -12.02
C PHE A 65 -2.33 -9.78 -11.52
N ARG A 66 -2.83 -8.74 -12.14
CA ARG A 66 -2.42 -7.40 -11.80
C ARG A 66 -3.56 -6.63 -11.17
N THR A 67 -3.26 -5.81 -10.20
CA THR A 67 -4.24 -4.92 -9.59
C THR A 67 -3.70 -3.50 -9.71
N ASP A 68 -4.53 -2.62 -10.25
CA ASP A 68 -4.18 -1.21 -10.35
C ASP A 68 -4.96 -0.45 -9.29
N VAL A 69 -4.27 0.40 -8.53
CA VAL A 69 -4.88 1.19 -7.49
C VAL A 69 -4.64 2.65 -7.83
N VAL A 70 -5.72 3.41 -8.00
CA VAL A 70 -5.61 4.83 -8.26
C VAL A 70 -5.83 5.55 -6.95
N VAL A 71 -4.89 6.40 -6.57
CA VAL A 71 -5.00 7.16 -5.34
C VAL A 71 -4.92 8.64 -5.65
N TYR A 72 -5.48 9.45 -4.76
CA TYR A 72 -5.41 10.90 -4.88
C TYR A 72 -4.58 11.43 -3.72
N ASP A 73 -3.53 12.17 -4.05
CA ASP A 73 -2.64 12.76 -3.07
C ASP A 73 -3.06 14.21 -2.89
N SER A 74 -3.70 14.52 -1.78
CA SER A 74 -4.21 15.86 -1.55
C SER A 74 -3.10 16.85 -1.27
N THR A 75 -1.93 16.39 -0.90
CA THR A 75 -0.82 17.29 -0.65
C THR A 75 -0.32 17.91 -1.93
N THR A 76 -0.25 17.12 -3.00
CA THR A 76 0.24 17.61 -4.27
C THR A 76 -0.90 17.83 -5.27
N ASP A 77 -2.11 17.44 -4.91
CA ASP A 77 -3.29 17.56 -5.76
C ASP A 77 -3.09 16.77 -7.04
N GLU A 78 -2.58 15.56 -6.91
CA GLU A 78 -2.30 14.70 -8.05
C GLU A 78 -2.87 13.31 -7.85
N TYR A 79 -3.24 12.66 -8.95
CA TYR A 79 -3.63 11.27 -8.93
C TYR A 79 -2.42 10.42 -9.27
N ARG A 80 -2.33 9.26 -8.65
CA ARG A 80 -1.23 8.34 -8.90
C ARG A 80 -1.82 6.95 -9.10
N THR A 81 -1.19 6.17 -9.96
CA THR A 81 -1.63 4.81 -10.20
C THR A 81 -0.52 3.85 -9.81
N PHE A 82 -0.85 2.93 -8.92
CA PHE A 82 0.10 1.92 -8.46
C PHE A 82 -0.28 0.57 -9.04
N GLU A 83 0.70 -0.15 -9.53
CA GLU A 83 0.47 -1.49 -10.06
C GLU A 83 1.00 -2.51 -9.08
N ILE A 84 0.15 -3.43 -8.64
CA ILE A 84 0.52 -4.51 -7.73
C ILE A 84 0.37 -5.82 -8.49
N LYS A 85 1.40 -6.64 -8.47
CA LYS A 85 1.37 -7.93 -9.14
C LYS A 85 1.29 -9.10 -8.19
#